data_dc6935e8ce3b36bd3e78b89bf107b481
#
_entry.id   dc6935e8ce3b36bd3e78b89bf107b481
#
_cell.length_a   1.000
_cell.length_b   1.000
_cell.length_c   1.000
_cell.angle_alpha   90.00
_cell.angle_beta   90.00
_cell.angle_gamma   90.00
#
_symmetry.space_group_name_H-M   'P 1'
#
loop_
_entity.id
_entity.type
_entity.pdbx_description
1 polymer ?
#
loop_
_entity_poly.entity_id
_entity_poly.type
_entity_poly.pdbx_seq_one_letter_code
_entity_poly.pdbx_strand_id
1 'polypeptide(L)'
;MRLFEAIVDANHRAVAGDAKAGLHVADFENELPVVALTCDDPRLNALFPNVLGLPGEQFIWLRNAGNIITDPLSSTMRSLALACAVKGGKEIAVIGHTDCQVGKTTTTQLLEKLEALGVKRHMLPENINEYFGMFGSDRQNVIKSCDFARRSPLIGPKIPVHGFLVDINTGKLEWLVNGYQNFETMSERWNETVKSAGHTLDMMKSLTDFNIGEMKFPETKIGETVTKAEDWLKKAVEKMEIKPTPTPPPPTPAQPPPAPAEPPRIPIPPPIRLRMQNRKGGK
;
A
#
# COMPACT_ATOMS: atom_id res chain seq x y z
N MET A 1 -10.40 -20.23 8.55
CA MET A 1 -9.30 -19.38 9.06
C MET A 1 -8.72 -18.63 7.86
N ARG A 2 -8.52 -17.32 7.95
CA ARG A 2 -7.96 -16.52 6.86
C ARG A 2 -6.43 -16.58 6.91
N LEU A 3 -5.77 -16.22 5.82
CA LEU A 3 -4.32 -16.37 5.66
C LEU A 3 -3.53 -15.80 6.86
N PHE A 4 -3.73 -14.53 7.23
CA PHE A 4 -2.93 -13.92 8.30
C PHE A 4 -3.29 -14.41 9.70
N GLU A 5 -4.50 -14.89 9.93
CA GLU A 5 -4.84 -15.62 11.18
C GLU A 5 -4.01 -16.89 11.29
N ALA A 6 -3.90 -17.64 10.20
CA ALA A 6 -3.10 -18.86 10.14
C ALA A 6 -1.60 -18.59 10.28
N ILE A 7 -1.08 -17.54 9.63
CA ILE A 7 0.33 -17.12 9.75
C ILE A 7 0.68 -16.79 11.20
N VAL A 8 -0.16 -15.99 11.87
CA VAL A 8 0.09 -15.58 13.26
C VAL A 8 0.01 -16.77 14.22
N ASP A 9 -0.98 -17.65 14.06
CA ASP A 9 -1.09 -18.88 14.85
C ASP A 9 0.13 -19.78 14.67
N ALA A 10 0.51 -20.06 13.42
CA ALA A 10 1.67 -20.90 13.12
C ALA A 10 2.97 -20.29 13.66
N ASN A 11 3.16 -18.96 13.54
CA ASN A 11 4.33 -18.26 14.08
C ASN A 11 4.38 -18.39 15.61
N HIS A 12 3.28 -18.13 16.31
CA HIS A 12 3.25 -18.22 17.76
C HIS A 12 3.51 -19.64 18.26
N ARG A 13 2.98 -20.65 17.58
CA ARG A 13 3.26 -22.06 17.88
C ARG A 13 4.72 -22.42 17.63
N ALA A 14 5.29 -21.98 16.50
CA ALA A 14 6.70 -22.20 16.18
C ALA A 14 7.63 -21.56 17.22
N VAL A 15 7.35 -20.31 17.61
CA VAL A 15 8.11 -19.62 18.68
C VAL A 15 7.97 -20.30 20.03
N ALA A 16 6.84 -20.94 20.29
CA ALA A 16 6.60 -21.77 21.50
C ALA A 16 7.26 -23.15 21.43
N GLY A 17 7.93 -23.51 20.34
CA GLY A 17 8.67 -24.77 20.17
C GLY A 17 7.89 -25.89 19.50
N ASP A 18 6.73 -25.63 18.89
CA ASP A 18 5.98 -26.62 18.13
C ASP A 18 6.65 -26.87 16.77
N ALA A 19 7.37 -27.97 16.67
CA ALA A 19 8.07 -28.39 15.43
C ALA A 19 7.09 -28.74 14.27
N LYS A 20 5.80 -28.85 14.53
CA LYS A 20 4.77 -29.13 13.52
C LYS A 20 4.05 -27.86 13.07
N ALA A 21 4.41 -26.70 13.63
CA ALA A 21 3.84 -25.44 13.19
C ALA A 21 4.23 -25.16 11.75
N GLY A 22 3.25 -24.89 10.91
CA GLY A 22 3.45 -24.60 9.48
C GLY A 22 2.12 -24.39 8.77
N LEU A 23 2.21 -24.00 7.50
CA LEU A 23 1.08 -23.70 6.64
C LEU A 23 1.21 -24.47 5.31
N HIS A 24 0.07 -24.83 4.75
CA HIS A 24 0.01 -25.39 3.40
C HIS A 24 -0.44 -24.29 2.43
N VAL A 25 0.38 -24.00 1.43
CA VAL A 25 0.10 -22.95 0.42
C VAL A 25 -1.26 -23.14 -0.25
N ALA A 26 -1.60 -24.42 -0.55
CA ALA A 26 -2.84 -24.76 -1.24
C ALA A 26 -4.12 -24.32 -0.49
N ASP A 27 -4.06 -24.19 0.83
CA ASP A 27 -5.22 -23.76 1.64
C ASP A 27 -5.55 -22.27 1.46
N PHE A 28 -4.61 -21.48 0.86
CA PHE A 28 -4.69 -20.02 0.78
C PHE A 28 -4.49 -19.46 -0.64
N GLU A 29 -4.68 -20.27 -1.69
CA GLU A 29 -4.47 -19.85 -3.09
C GLU A 29 -5.26 -18.60 -3.48
N ASN A 30 -6.45 -18.40 -2.92
CA ASN A 30 -7.30 -17.24 -3.21
C ASN A 30 -6.82 -15.93 -2.54
N GLU A 31 -5.98 -16.03 -1.49
CA GLU A 31 -5.46 -14.92 -0.70
C GLU A 31 -4.01 -14.58 -1.07
N LEU A 32 -3.42 -15.37 -1.98
CA LEU A 32 -2.06 -15.21 -2.47
C LEU A 32 -2.04 -14.66 -3.91
N PRO A 33 -0.97 -13.95 -4.33
CA PRO A 33 0.18 -13.53 -3.53
C PRO A 33 -0.12 -12.32 -2.63
N VAL A 34 0.61 -12.19 -1.53
CA VAL A 34 0.58 -11.03 -0.63
C VAL A 34 1.58 -9.98 -1.10
N VAL A 35 1.19 -8.70 -1.03
CA VAL A 35 2.13 -7.57 -1.19
C VAL A 35 2.70 -7.21 0.18
N ALA A 36 3.98 -7.45 0.41
CA ALA A 36 4.64 -7.19 1.68
C ALA A 36 5.56 -5.97 1.59
N LEU A 37 5.23 -4.90 2.33
CA LEU A 37 6.12 -3.75 2.54
C LEU A 37 6.90 -3.95 3.83
N THR A 38 8.23 -3.97 3.76
CA THR A 38 9.09 -4.15 4.91
C THR A 38 10.34 -3.26 4.86
N CYS A 39 11.09 -3.23 5.97
CA CYS A 39 12.37 -2.53 6.04
C CYS A 39 13.42 -3.20 5.14
N ASP A 40 14.37 -2.42 4.66
CA ASP A 40 15.55 -2.87 3.90
C ASP A 40 16.64 -3.49 4.80
N ASP A 41 16.42 -3.60 6.11
CA ASP A 41 17.35 -4.23 7.05
C ASP A 41 17.73 -5.65 6.60
N PRO A 42 19.03 -5.95 6.39
CA PRO A 42 19.48 -7.24 5.87
C PRO A 42 19.19 -8.42 6.82
N ARG A 43 19.02 -8.17 8.13
CA ARG A 43 18.68 -9.21 9.11
C ARG A 43 17.34 -9.90 8.80
N LEU A 44 16.42 -9.17 8.16
CA LEU A 44 15.11 -9.69 7.77
C LEU A 44 15.18 -10.73 6.64
N ASN A 45 16.25 -10.76 5.84
CA ASN A 45 16.36 -11.69 4.71
C ASN A 45 16.35 -13.16 5.15
N ALA A 46 17.03 -13.48 6.23
CA ALA A 46 17.07 -14.83 6.79
C ALA A 46 15.86 -15.15 7.68
N LEU A 47 15.20 -14.10 8.20
CA LEU A 47 14.16 -14.23 9.20
C LEU A 47 12.77 -14.52 8.58
N PHE A 48 12.43 -13.86 7.49
CA PHE A 48 11.07 -13.91 6.93
C PHE A 48 10.59 -15.30 6.47
N PRO A 49 11.35 -16.17 5.86
CA PRO A 49 10.87 -17.51 5.51
C PRO A 49 10.30 -18.25 6.73
N ASN A 50 10.99 -18.14 7.87
CA ASN A 50 10.59 -18.82 9.10
C ASN A 50 9.44 -18.09 9.83
N VAL A 51 9.46 -16.75 9.85
CA VAL A 51 8.45 -15.95 10.55
C VAL A 51 7.07 -16.08 9.92
N LEU A 52 7.03 -16.10 8.58
CA LEU A 52 5.76 -16.13 7.84
C LEU A 52 5.26 -17.54 7.54
N GLY A 53 6.11 -18.56 7.68
CA GLY A 53 5.74 -19.96 7.48
C GLY A 53 5.31 -20.31 6.05
N LEU A 54 5.57 -19.42 5.08
CA LEU A 54 5.27 -19.58 3.66
C LEU A 54 6.52 -19.29 2.82
N PRO A 55 6.65 -19.94 1.64
CA PRO A 55 7.73 -19.65 0.71
C PRO A 55 7.75 -18.19 0.28
N GLY A 56 8.95 -17.65 0.09
CA GLY A 56 9.14 -16.21 -0.25
C GLY A 56 8.53 -15.79 -1.58
N GLU A 57 8.34 -16.72 -2.52
CA GLU A 57 7.67 -16.50 -3.81
C GLU A 57 6.15 -16.25 -3.70
N GLN A 58 5.54 -16.53 -2.54
CA GLN A 58 4.15 -16.19 -2.27
C GLN A 58 3.97 -14.72 -1.89
N PHE A 59 5.07 -13.97 -1.83
CA PHE A 59 5.06 -12.56 -1.48
C PHE A 59 5.65 -11.70 -2.60
N ILE A 60 4.98 -10.59 -2.88
CA ILE A 60 5.51 -9.51 -3.71
C ILE A 60 6.20 -8.53 -2.77
N TRP A 61 7.51 -8.64 -2.66
CA TRP A 61 8.31 -7.86 -1.71
C TRP A 61 8.56 -6.43 -2.19
N LEU A 62 8.21 -5.46 -1.36
CA LEU A 62 8.62 -4.07 -1.43
C LEU A 62 9.45 -3.74 -0.20
N ARG A 63 10.57 -3.05 -0.39
CA ARG A 63 11.47 -2.68 0.70
C ARG A 63 11.88 -1.23 0.61
N ASN A 64 11.88 -0.55 1.74
CA ASN A 64 12.44 0.77 1.89
C ASN A 64 12.97 0.95 3.32
N ALA A 65 13.70 2.03 3.58
CA ALA A 65 14.21 2.34 4.90
C ALA A 65 13.05 2.49 5.90
N GLY A 66 12.98 1.59 6.88
CA GLY A 66 12.00 1.63 7.97
C GLY A 66 10.55 1.33 7.58
N ASN A 67 10.27 0.68 6.45
CA ASN A 67 8.88 0.44 5.95
C ASN A 67 8.01 1.72 5.95
N ILE A 68 8.63 2.88 5.64
CA ILE A 68 8.00 4.20 5.72
C ILE A 68 7.06 4.44 4.53
N ILE A 69 5.87 4.95 4.84
CA ILE A 69 4.97 5.62 3.89
C ILE A 69 4.84 7.06 4.35
N THR A 70 5.23 8.03 3.53
CA THR A 70 5.22 9.47 3.89
C THR A 70 3.84 10.10 3.69
N ASP A 71 3.11 9.66 2.67
CA ASP A 71 1.76 10.16 2.36
C ASP A 71 0.98 9.15 1.49
N PRO A 72 -0.36 9.32 1.34
CA PRO A 72 -1.22 8.39 0.59
C PRO A 72 -0.95 8.33 -0.92
N LEU A 73 -0.16 9.23 -1.49
CA LEU A 73 0.20 9.28 -2.91
C LEU A 73 1.71 9.14 -3.17
N SER A 74 2.48 8.78 -2.13
CA SER A 74 3.94 8.62 -2.20
C SER A 74 4.39 7.58 -3.24
N SER A 75 5.68 7.56 -3.54
CA SER A 75 6.27 6.58 -4.46
C SER A 75 6.08 5.14 -3.96
N THR A 76 6.13 4.92 -2.64
CA THR A 76 5.84 3.63 -2.01
C THR A 76 4.39 3.22 -2.28
N MET A 77 3.43 4.14 -2.16
CA MET A 77 2.02 3.86 -2.44
C MET A 77 1.77 3.49 -3.90
N ARG A 78 2.42 4.17 -4.84
CA ARG A 78 2.35 3.81 -6.28
C ARG A 78 2.87 2.38 -6.51
N SER A 79 3.96 2.00 -5.85
CA SER A 79 4.51 0.65 -5.95
C SER A 79 3.56 -0.40 -5.37
N LEU A 80 2.94 -0.14 -4.23
CA LEU A 80 1.91 -1.01 -3.63
C LEU A 80 0.71 -1.18 -4.57
N ALA A 81 0.21 -0.09 -5.13
CA ALA A 81 -0.91 -0.11 -6.08
C ALA A 81 -0.60 -0.94 -7.34
N LEU A 82 0.61 -0.76 -7.92
CA LEU A 82 1.05 -1.53 -9.09
C LEU A 82 1.24 -3.02 -8.73
N ALA A 83 1.73 -3.33 -7.54
CA ALA A 83 1.85 -4.72 -7.07
C ALA A 83 0.47 -5.40 -6.96
N CYS A 84 -0.54 -4.70 -6.46
CA CYS A 84 -1.91 -5.21 -6.41
C CYS A 84 -2.53 -5.32 -7.81
N ALA A 85 -2.48 -4.24 -8.60
CA ALA A 85 -3.21 -4.16 -9.88
C ALA A 85 -2.56 -4.98 -11.00
N VAL A 86 -1.23 -5.02 -11.07
CA VAL A 86 -0.47 -5.64 -12.19
C VAL A 86 0.03 -7.03 -11.84
N LYS A 87 0.50 -7.23 -10.60
CA LYS A 87 1.04 -8.52 -10.15
C LYS A 87 0.03 -9.37 -9.41
N GLY A 88 -1.20 -8.90 -9.26
CA GLY A 88 -2.30 -9.67 -8.68
C GLY A 88 -2.28 -9.80 -7.16
N GLY A 89 -1.55 -8.93 -6.45
CA GLY A 89 -1.54 -8.93 -4.99
C GLY A 89 -2.94 -8.83 -4.39
N LYS A 90 -3.26 -9.75 -3.50
CA LYS A 90 -4.61 -9.90 -2.93
C LYS A 90 -4.78 -9.15 -1.63
N GLU A 91 -3.72 -9.08 -0.83
CA GLU A 91 -3.67 -8.43 0.46
C GLU A 91 -2.37 -7.65 0.61
N ILE A 92 -2.34 -6.61 1.45
CA ILE A 92 -1.15 -5.84 1.77
C ILE A 92 -0.76 -6.11 3.23
N ALA A 93 0.50 -6.45 3.45
CA ALA A 93 1.12 -6.57 4.77
C ALA A 93 2.22 -5.52 4.94
N VAL A 94 2.05 -4.59 5.88
CA VAL A 94 3.12 -3.68 6.33
C VAL A 94 3.80 -4.34 7.51
N ILE A 95 5.05 -4.76 7.33
CA ILE A 95 5.80 -5.53 8.32
C ILE A 95 6.99 -4.70 8.82
N GLY A 96 6.85 -4.13 10.00
CA GLY A 96 7.94 -3.51 10.74
C GLY A 96 8.71 -4.53 11.58
N HIS A 97 9.81 -4.10 12.16
CA HIS A 97 10.60 -4.94 13.06
C HIS A 97 11.12 -4.13 14.24
N THR A 98 11.36 -4.79 15.37
CA THR A 98 12.01 -4.17 16.52
C THR A 98 13.47 -3.84 16.22
N ASP A 99 14.03 -2.90 16.94
CA ASP A 99 15.45 -2.53 16.81
C ASP A 99 15.81 -1.95 15.42
N CYS A 100 14.87 -1.22 14.79
CA CYS A 100 15.09 -0.60 13.48
C CYS A 100 16.10 0.55 13.59
N GLN A 101 17.17 0.50 12.76
CA GLN A 101 18.18 1.54 12.75
C GLN A 101 17.63 2.92 12.37
N VAL A 102 16.62 2.95 11.48
CA VAL A 102 15.96 4.20 11.09
C VAL A 102 15.19 4.80 12.26
N GLY A 103 14.42 3.97 12.99
CA GLY A 103 13.68 4.39 14.18
C GLY A 103 14.56 4.87 15.33
N LYS A 104 15.81 4.41 15.40
CA LYS A 104 16.81 4.85 16.38
C LYS A 104 17.57 6.12 16.00
N THR A 105 17.49 6.53 14.73
CA THR A 105 18.23 7.69 14.22
C THR A 105 17.45 8.96 14.50
N THR A 106 18.03 9.89 15.26
CA THR A 106 17.45 11.21 15.48
C THR A 106 17.67 12.13 14.28
N THR A 107 16.87 13.20 14.17
CA THR A 107 17.02 14.20 13.10
C THR A 107 18.42 14.84 13.10
N THR A 108 18.97 15.14 14.29
CA THR A 108 20.32 15.69 14.42
C THR A 108 21.36 14.73 13.87
N GLN A 109 21.30 13.46 14.29
CA GLN A 109 22.22 12.43 13.78
C GLN A 109 22.09 12.21 12.26
N LEU A 110 20.87 12.29 11.72
CA LEU A 110 20.66 12.20 10.29
C LEU A 110 21.34 13.36 9.55
N LEU A 111 21.17 14.59 10.05
CA LEU A 111 21.79 15.78 9.47
C LEU A 111 23.31 15.71 9.51
N GLU A 112 23.91 15.32 10.64
CA GLU A 112 25.35 15.13 10.79
C GLU A 112 25.89 14.08 9.79
N LYS A 113 25.19 12.97 9.64
CA LYS A 113 25.57 11.92 8.67
C LYS A 113 25.47 12.42 7.23
N LEU A 114 24.42 13.17 6.88
CA LEU A 114 24.25 13.74 5.54
C LEU A 114 25.35 14.79 5.25
N GLU A 115 25.71 15.63 6.23
CA GLU A 115 26.81 16.58 6.11
C GLU A 115 28.16 15.88 5.89
N ALA A 116 28.41 14.79 6.62
CA ALA A 116 29.59 13.95 6.43
C ALA A 116 29.68 13.34 5.03
N LEU A 117 28.53 13.13 4.36
CA LEU A 117 28.45 12.71 2.95
C LEU A 117 28.56 13.89 1.97
N GLY A 118 28.74 15.12 2.45
CA GLY A 118 28.85 16.33 1.62
C GLY A 118 27.52 16.98 1.26
N VAL A 119 26.40 16.53 1.82
CA VAL A 119 25.08 17.13 1.58
C VAL A 119 24.96 18.43 2.37
N LYS A 120 24.77 19.55 1.66
CA LYS A 120 24.64 20.87 2.28
C LYS A 120 23.24 21.10 2.83
N ARG A 121 23.11 21.68 4.03
CA ARG A 121 21.83 21.90 4.71
C ARG A 121 20.79 22.64 3.87
N HIS A 122 21.21 23.63 3.08
CA HIS A 122 20.30 24.41 2.22
C HIS A 122 19.72 23.64 1.02
N MET A 123 20.25 22.45 0.72
CA MET A 123 19.73 21.54 -0.30
C MET A 123 18.65 20.59 0.25
N LEU A 124 18.47 20.54 1.57
CA LEU A 124 17.51 19.69 2.23
C LEU A 124 16.19 20.41 2.47
N PRO A 125 15.06 19.71 2.50
CA PRO A 125 13.77 20.26 2.86
C PRO A 125 13.79 20.95 4.24
N GLU A 126 12.90 21.90 4.45
CA GLU A 126 12.75 22.57 5.75
C GLU A 126 12.33 21.58 6.83
N ASN A 127 11.28 20.79 6.57
CA ASN A 127 10.77 19.78 7.48
C ASN A 127 11.40 18.41 7.22
N ILE A 128 12.57 18.19 7.80
CA ILE A 128 13.32 16.93 7.68
C ILE A 128 12.51 15.73 8.16
N ASN A 129 11.83 15.89 9.31
CA ASN A 129 11.09 14.78 9.92
C ASN A 129 9.96 14.29 9.02
N GLU A 130 9.23 15.19 8.43
CA GLU A 130 8.12 14.87 7.53
C GLU A 130 8.62 14.29 6.21
N TYR A 131 9.62 14.93 5.62
CA TYR A 131 10.16 14.52 4.32
C TYR A 131 10.74 13.10 4.35
N PHE A 132 11.55 12.79 5.37
CA PHE A 132 12.14 11.45 5.53
C PHE A 132 11.21 10.47 6.26
N GLY A 133 10.08 10.93 6.78
CA GLY A 133 9.16 10.10 7.54
C GLY A 133 9.75 9.60 8.86
N MET A 134 10.59 10.42 9.53
CA MET A 134 11.28 10.02 10.77
C MET A 134 10.28 9.59 11.85
N PHE A 135 10.62 8.55 12.58
CA PHE A 135 9.80 8.00 13.65
C PHE A 135 10.65 7.55 14.84
N GLY A 136 10.06 7.56 16.03
CA GLY A 136 10.72 7.10 17.27
C GLY A 136 10.12 5.81 17.84
N SER A 137 9.13 5.23 17.15
CA SER A 137 8.47 4.00 17.58
C SER A 137 8.16 3.13 16.37
N ASP A 138 8.78 1.94 16.32
CA ASP A 138 8.57 0.95 15.26
C ASP A 138 7.09 0.57 15.14
N ARG A 139 6.40 0.40 16.28
CA ARG A 139 4.96 0.08 16.36
C ARG A 139 4.09 1.18 15.74
N GLN A 140 4.30 2.43 16.13
CA GLN A 140 3.52 3.57 15.63
C GLN A 140 3.76 3.81 14.14
N ASN A 141 4.97 3.59 13.66
CA ASN A 141 5.29 3.69 12.25
C ASN A 141 4.52 2.66 11.40
N VAL A 142 4.40 1.41 11.85
CA VAL A 142 3.57 0.39 11.17
C VAL A 142 2.11 0.82 11.13
N ILE A 143 1.55 1.28 12.24
CA ILE A 143 0.15 1.74 12.32
C ILE A 143 -0.07 2.92 11.36
N LYS A 144 0.81 3.92 11.38
CA LYS A 144 0.76 5.09 10.51
C LYS A 144 0.85 4.69 9.03
N SER A 145 1.74 3.78 8.68
CA SER A 145 1.89 3.28 7.30
C SER A 145 0.64 2.54 6.83
N CYS A 146 0.02 1.73 7.68
CA CYS A 146 -1.28 1.11 7.38
C CYS A 146 -2.38 2.15 7.17
N ASP A 147 -2.41 3.20 7.98
CA ASP A 147 -3.37 4.30 7.83
C ASP A 147 -3.23 5.03 6.50
N PHE A 148 -2.00 5.31 6.07
CA PHE A 148 -1.75 5.90 4.76
C PHE A 148 -2.19 4.97 3.63
N ALA A 149 -1.87 3.68 3.71
CA ALA A 149 -2.27 2.70 2.72
C ALA A 149 -3.80 2.60 2.58
N ARG A 150 -4.53 2.58 3.69
CA ARG A 150 -6.00 2.51 3.71
C ARG A 150 -6.68 3.78 3.20
N ARG A 151 -6.09 4.95 3.47
CA ARG A 151 -6.62 6.24 3.01
C ARG A 151 -6.21 6.58 1.58
N SER A 152 -5.33 5.81 0.98
CA SER A 152 -4.86 6.05 -0.37
C SER A 152 -5.96 5.76 -1.40
N PRO A 153 -6.24 6.70 -2.31
CA PRO A 153 -7.16 6.44 -3.42
C PRO A 153 -6.60 5.44 -4.43
N LEU A 154 -5.30 5.08 -4.31
CA LEU A 154 -4.63 4.11 -5.19
C LEU A 154 -4.87 2.66 -4.76
N ILE A 155 -5.31 2.43 -3.52
CA ILE A 155 -5.61 1.09 -3.00
C ILE A 155 -7.12 0.91 -2.97
N GLY A 156 -7.61 -0.09 -3.70
CA GLY A 156 -9.03 -0.39 -3.76
C GLY A 156 -9.59 -0.86 -2.40
N PRO A 157 -10.85 -0.55 -2.10
CA PRO A 157 -11.48 -0.92 -0.82
C PRO A 157 -11.60 -2.44 -0.60
N LYS A 158 -11.34 -3.24 -1.63
CA LYS A 158 -11.36 -4.72 -1.56
C LYS A 158 -10.01 -5.31 -1.16
N ILE A 159 -8.96 -4.51 -0.99
CA ILE A 159 -7.62 -4.96 -0.60
C ILE A 159 -7.44 -4.78 0.91
N PRO A 160 -7.45 -5.86 1.71
CA PRO A 160 -7.15 -5.77 3.13
C PRO A 160 -5.72 -5.26 3.38
N VAL A 161 -5.55 -4.39 4.38
CA VAL A 161 -4.24 -3.85 4.78
C VAL A 161 -3.96 -4.23 6.22
N HIS A 162 -2.94 -5.03 6.41
CA HIS A 162 -2.51 -5.55 7.71
C HIS A 162 -1.21 -4.88 8.16
N GLY A 163 -1.06 -4.74 9.47
CA GLY A 163 0.16 -4.23 10.10
C GLY A 163 0.73 -5.23 11.08
N PHE A 164 2.01 -5.55 10.92
CA PHE A 164 2.73 -6.49 11.79
C PHE A 164 4.02 -5.88 12.31
N LEU A 165 4.41 -6.31 13.50
CA LEU A 165 5.73 -6.04 14.08
C LEU A 165 6.42 -7.38 14.35
N VAL A 166 7.61 -7.56 13.79
CA VAL A 166 8.46 -8.73 14.06
C VAL A 166 9.48 -8.38 15.13
N ASP A 167 9.55 -9.19 16.18
CA ASP A 167 10.68 -9.15 17.09
C ASP A 167 11.89 -9.78 16.40
N ILE A 168 12.93 -8.99 16.17
CA ILE A 168 14.09 -9.42 15.39
C ILE A 168 14.95 -10.48 16.08
N ASN A 169 14.83 -10.61 17.41
CA ASN A 169 15.59 -11.57 18.21
C ASN A 169 14.88 -12.91 18.33
N THR A 170 13.55 -12.90 18.46
CA THR A 170 12.76 -14.12 18.71
C THR A 170 12.03 -14.60 17.47
N GLY A 171 11.86 -13.75 16.43
CA GLY A 171 11.03 -14.04 15.27
C GLY A 171 9.52 -13.98 15.57
N LYS A 172 9.12 -13.57 16.77
CA LYS A 172 7.69 -13.48 17.12
C LYS A 172 7.01 -12.37 16.32
N LEU A 173 5.90 -12.71 15.70
CA LEU A 173 5.07 -11.79 14.92
C LEU A 173 3.94 -11.24 15.79
N GLU A 174 3.84 -9.94 15.90
CA GLU A 174 2.73 -9.26 16.55
C GLU A 174 1.81 -8.62 15.51
N TRP A 175 0.50 -8.89 15.59
CA TRP A 175 -0.49 -8.31 14.70
C TRP A 175 -1.03 -7.00 15.27
N LEU A 176 -0.60 -5.87 14.71
CA LEU A 176 -0.95 -4.53 15.19
C LEU A 176 -2.24 -4.00 14.56
N VAL A 177 -2.45 -4.34 13.30
CA VAL A 177 -3.56 -3.84 12.51
C VAL A 177 -4.19 -4.99 11.75
N ASN A 178 -5.42 -5.36 12.14
CA ASN A 178 -6.17 -6.40 11.46
C ASN A 178 -6.94 -5.81 10.27
N GLY A 179 -6.46 -6.07 9.05
CA GLY A 179 -7.09 -5.62 7.81
C GLY A 179 -8.47 -6.21 7.58
N TYR A 180 -8.75 -7.38 8.09
CA TYR A 180 -10.05 -8.04 7.94
C TYR A 180 -11.16 -7.30 8.68
N GLN A 181 -10.93 -6.93 9.94
CA GLN A 181 -11.91 -6.20 10.75
C GLN A 181 -12.20 -4.80 10.17
N ASN A 182 -11.14 -4.12 9.71
CA ASN A 182 -11.32 -2.81 9.09
C ASN A 182 -11.98 -2.89 7.71
N PHE A 183 -11.80 -4.00 7.01
CA PHE A 183 -12.45 -4.26 5.73
C PHE A 183 -13.98 -4.41 5.91
N GLU A 184 -14.42 -5.13 6.91
CA GLU A 184 -15.83 -5.30 7.24
C GLU A 184 -16.48 -3.95 7.59
N THR A 185 -15.87 -3.19 8.49
CA THR A 185 -16.36 -1.85 8.90
C THR A 185 -16.35 -0.83 7.76
N MET A 186 -15.35 -0.84 6.89
CA MET A 186 -15.29 0.05 5.74
C MET A 186 -16.28 -0.34 4.65
N SER A 187 -16.48 -1.63 4.41
CA SER A 187 -17.49 -2.13 3.49
C SER A 187 -18.90 -1.77 3.95
N GLU A 188 -19.17 -1.88 5.25
CA GLU A 188 -20.43 -1.46 5.85
C GLU A 188 -20.66 0.05 5.70
N ARG A 189 -19.67 0.89 6.05
CA ARG A 189 -19.72 2.34 5.89
C ARG A 189 -19.86 2.76 4.44
N TRP A 190 -19.17 2.09 3.51
CA TRP A 190 -19.30 2.35 2.08
C TRP A 190 -20.69 2.01 1.60
N ASN A 191 -21.24 0.87 2.00
CA ASN A 191 -22.61 0.47 1.68
C ASN A 191 -23.65 1.44 2.27
N GLU A 192 -23.43 1.95 3.48
CA GLU A 192 -24.26 3.01 4.09
C GLU A 192 -24.14 4.33 3.35
N THR A 193 -22.90 4.72 2.94
CA THR A 193 -22.67 5.96 2.19
C THR A 193 -23.29 5.89 0.79
N VAL A 194 -23.20 4.75 0.11
CA VAL A 194 -23.83 4.54 -1.19
C VAL A 194 -25.34 4.51 -1.07
N LYS A 195 -25.89 3.89 -0.01
CA LYS A 195 -27.34 3.91 0.27
C LYS A 195 -27.83 5.33 0.59
N SER A 196 -27.10 6.08 1.43
CA SER A 196 -27.45 7.47 1.75
C SER A 196 -27.28 8.41 0.55
N ALA A 197 -26.26 8.20 -0.30
CA ALA A 197 -26.11 8.95 -1.56
C ALA A 197 -27.25 8.61 -2.56
N GLY A 198 -27.67 7.36 -2.63
CA GLY A 198 -28.84 6.93 -3.41
C GLY A 198 -30.13 7.62 -2.92
N HIS A 199 -30.35 7.64 -1.61
CA HIS A 199 -31.48 8.40 -1.01
C HIS A 199 -31.39 9.89 -1.25
N THR A 200 -30.19 10.48 -1.23
CA THR A 200 -30.00 11.91 -1.52
C THR A 200 -30.26 12.22 -3.01
N LEU A 201 -29.87 11.31 -3.92
CA LEU A 201 -30.19 11.46 -5.35
C LEU A 201 -31.69 11.31 -5.62
N ASP A 202 -32.39 10.40 -4.95
CA ASP A 202 -33.85 10.27 -5.04
C ASP A 202 -34.59 11.45 -4.41
N MET A 203 -34.08 11.98 -3.29
CA MET A 203 -34.57 13.26 -2.73
C MET A 203 -34.32 14.44 -3.67
N MET A 204 -33.15 14.52 -4.32
CA MET A 204 -32.86 15.56 -5.30
C MET A 204 -33.75 15.42 -6.54
N LYS A 205 -34.06 14.22 -7.01
CA LYS A 205 -35.04 14.01 -8.10
C LYS A 205 -36.45 14.43 -7.68
N SER A 206 -36.88 14.15 -6.45
CA SER A 206 -38.17 14.62 -5.94
C SER A 206 -38.22 16.14 -5.71
N LEU A 207 -37.05 16.80 -5.50
CA LEU A 207 -36.95 18.26 -5.40
C LEU A 207 -36.92 18.94 -6.76
N THR A 208 -36.48 18.27 -7.84
CA THR A 208 -36.60 18.82 -9.21
C THR A 208 -38.03 18.80 -9.75
N ASP A 209 -38.89 17.94 -9.22
CA ASP A 209 -40.33 17.96 -9.49
C ASP A 209 -41.11 19.04 -8.67
N PHE A 210 -40.46 19.67 -7.69
CA PHE A 210 -40.98 20.80 -6.95
C PHE A 210 -40.64 22.09 -7.70
N ASN A 211 -41.64 22.68 -8.32
CA ASN A 211 -41.57 23.93 -9.07
C ASN A 211 -41.16 25.10 -8.12
N ILE A 212 -39.84 25.39 -8.05
CA ILE A 212 -39.29 26.50 -7.25
C ILE A 212 -39.56 27.83 -8.00
N GLY A 213 -40.82 28.08 -8.27
CA GLY A 213 -41.25 29.31 -8.99
C GLY A 213 -41.50 30.55 -8.11
N GLU A 214 -41.57 30.45 -6.78
CA GLU A 214 -42.04 31.55 -5.95
C GLU A 214 -41.40 31.69 -4.56
N MET A 215 -40.13 31.42 -4.35
CA MET A 215 -39.48 31.83 -3.11
C MET A 215 -38.41 32.92 -3.35
N LYS A 216 -38.80 34.16 -3.08
CA LYS A 216 -37.86 35.30 -2.93
C LYS A 216 -37.05 35.07 -1.65
N PHE A 217 -35.80 34.72 -1.77
CA PHE A 217 -34.87 34.65 -0.63
C PHE A 217 -34.52 36.09 -0.20
N PRO A 218 -34.48 36.38 1.11
CA PRO A 218 -34.08 37.69 1.58
C PRO A 218 -32.61 37.95 1.25
N GLU A 219 -32.27 39.21 0.94
CA GLU A 219 -30.92 39.70 0.64
C GLU A 219 -29.99 39.53 1.86
N THR A 220 -29.43 38.37 2.03
CA THR A 220 -28.39 38.06 3.02
C THR A 220 -27.17 37.52 2.32
N LYS A 221 -25.97 37.68 2.93
CA LYS A 221 -24.68 37.14 2.39
C LYS A 221 -24.71 35.66 2.05
N ILE A 222 -25.65 34.90 2.59
CA ILE A 222 -25.90 33.51 2.30
C ILE A 222 -26.56 33.35 0.92
N GLY A 223 -27.49 34.23 0.53
CA GLY A 223 -28.14 34.21 -0.77
C GLY A 223 -27.17 34.42 -1.95
N GLU A 224 -26.20 35.34 -1.80
CA GLU A 224 -25.17 35.56 -2.84
C GLU A 224 -24.28 34.33 -3.07
N THR A 225 -23.99 33.54 -2.01
CA THR A 225 -23.17 32.34 -2.10
C THR A 225 -23.93 31.20 -2.80
N VAL A 226 -25.24 31.11 -2.56
CA VAL A 226 -26.11 30.10 -3.20
C VAL A 226 -26.25 30.39 -4.70
N THR A 227 -26.49 31.66 -5.07
CA THR A 227 -26.64 32.09 -6.48
C THR A 227 -25.33 31.86 -7.28
N LYS A 228 -24.17 32.10 -6.67
CA LYS A 228 -22.86 31.82 -7.27
C LYS A 228 -22.59 30.31 -7.44
N ALA A 229 -23.07 29.51 -6.50
CA ALA A 229 -22.96 28.02 -6.60
C ALA A 229 -23.89 27.47 -7.68
N GLU A 230 -25.10 27.99 -7.85
CA GLU A 230 -26.02 27.60 -8.93
C GLU A 230 -25.49 27.98 -10.31
N ASP A 231 -24.92 29.17 -10.48
CA ASP A 231 -24.30 29.61 -11.73
C ASP A 231 -23.05 28.77 -12.08
N TRP A 232 -22.28 28.40 -11.07
CA TRP A 232 -21.12 27.49 -11.26
C TRP A 232 -21.58 26.08 -11.68
N LEU A 233 -22.61 25.55 -11.03
CA LEU A 233 -23.22 24.24 -11.35
C LEU A 233 -23.82 24.23 -12.77
N LYS A 234 -24.56 25.25 -13.17
CA LYS A 234 -25.08 25.37 -14.54
C LYS A 234 -23.96 25.41 -15.58
N LYS A 235 -22.91 26.16 -15.36
CA LYS A 235 -21.73 26.21 -16.24
C LYS A 235 -20.93 24.91 -16.26
N ALA A 236 -20.93 24.15 -15.16
CA ALA A 236 -20.28 22.85 -15.11
C ALA A 236 -21.09 21.79 -15.87
N VAL A 237 -22.42 21.79 -15.78
CA VAL A 237 -23.32 20.91 -16.51
C VAL A 237 -23.30 21.21 -18.03
N GLU A 238 -23.32 22.49 -18.44
CA GLU A 238 -23.17 22.87 -19.86
C GLU A 238 -21.82 22.45 -20.47
N LYS A 239 -20.75 22.43 -19.66
CA LYS A 239 -19.44 21.90 -20.08
C LYS A 239 -19.39 20.38 -20.15
N MET A 240 -20.30 19.65 -19.49
CA MET A 240 -20.39 18.19 -19.51
C MET A 240 -21.35 17.64 -20.58
N GLU A 241 -22.07 18.49 -21.32
CA GLU A 241 -22.74 18.05 -22.54
C GLU A 241 -21.69 17.75 -23.62
N ILE A 242 -21.15 16.55 -23.55
CA ILE A 242 -20.31 15.97 -24.57
C ILE A 242 -21.18 15.78 -25.81
N LYS A 243 -21.01 16.61 -26.82
CA LYS A 243 -21.55 16.33 -28.15
C LYS A 243 -21.09 14.93 -28.55
N PRO A 244 -22.00 14.04 -29.00
CA PRO A 244 -21.59 12.72 -29.45
C PRO A 244 -20.59 12.90 -30.58
N THR A 245 -19.36 12.47 -30.36
CA THR A 245 -18.34 12.33 -31.39
C THR A 245 -18.83 11.30 -32.39
N PRO A 246 -18.78 11.56 -33.71
CA PRO A 246 -19.16 10.58 -34.72
C PRO A 246 -18.28 9.33 -34.53
N THR A 247 -18.91 8.19 -34.43
CA THR A 247 -18.25 6.89 -34.34
C THR A 247 -17.27 6.73 -35.50
N PRO A 248 -15.98 6.48 -35.27
CA PRO A 248 -15.05 6.20 -36.34
C PRO A 248 -15.46 4.91 -37.05
N PRO A 249 -15.25 4.77 -38.39
CA PRO A 249 -15.51 3.57 -39.11
C PRO A 249 -14.73 2.38 -38.51
N PRO A 250 -15.26 1.14 -38.58
CA PRO A 250 -14.59 -0.01 -38.03
C PRO A 250 -13.20 -0.17 -38.65
N PRO A 251 -12.18 -0.49 -37.83
CA PRO A 251 -10.83 -0.65 -38.33
C PRO A 251 -10.78 -1.82 -39.34
N THR A 252 -10.15 -1.60 -40.45
CA THR A 252 -9.78 -2.63 -41.43
C THR A 252 -8.98 -3.72 -40.70
N PRO A 253 -9.24 -5.03 -40.96
CA PRO A 253 -8.47 -6.09 -40.31
C PRO A 253 -6.97 -5.90 -40.53
N ALA A 254 -6.25 -5.64 -39.45
CA ALA A 254 -4.81 -5.53 -39.47
C ALA A 254 -4.22 -6.91 -39.81
N GLN A 255 -3.27 -6.94 -40.71
CA GLN A 255 -2.45 -8.13 -40.97
C GLN A 255 -1.79 -8.57 -39.65
N PRO A 256 -1.69 -9.87 -39.36
CA PRO A 256 -1.02 -10.33 -38.14
C PRO A 256 0.43 -9.83 -38.15
N PRO A 257 0.92 -9.33 -37.00
CA PRO A 257 2.31 -8.91 -36.89
C PRO A 257 3.25 -10.09 -37.17
N PRO A 258 4.42 -9.85 -37.78
CA PRO A 258 5.45 -10.89 -37.94
C PRO A 258 5.81 -11.46 -36.57
N ALA A 259 6.05 -12.77 -36.53
CA ALA A 259 6.43 -13.49 -35.30
C ALA A 259 7.60 -12.76 -34.61
N PRO A 260 7.56 -12.60 -33.26
CA PRO A 260 8.66 -11.99 -32.53
C PRO A 260 9.97 -12.75 -32.78
N ALA A 261 11.03 -12.03 -33.14
CA ALA A 261 12.38 -12.60 -33.22
C ALA A 261 12.73 -13.21 -31.85
N GLU A 262 13.31 -14.41 -31.85
CA GLU A 262 13.78 -15.04 -30.61
C GLU A 262 14.73 -14.06 -29.88
N PRO A 263 14.52 -13.85 -28.56
CA PRO A 263 15.42 -13.01 -27.78
C PRO A 263 16.83 -13.60 -27.79
N PRO A 264 17.87 -12.75 -27.85
CA PRO A 264 19.25 -13.22 -27.83
C PRO A 264 19.49 -14.04 -26.56
N ARG A 265 20.02 -15.26 -26.72
CA ARG A 265 20.39 -16.13 -25.60
C ARG A 265 21.53 -15.47 -24.84
N ILE A 266 21.24 -15.00 -23.62
CA ILE A 266 22.27 -14.52 -22.70
C ILE A 266 23.06 -15.74 -22.21
N PRO A 267 24.38 -15.81 -22.37
CA PRO A 267 25.18 -16.92 -21.85
C PRO A 267 25.07 -16.93 -20.30
N ILE A 268 24.68 -18.06 -19.76
CA ILE A 268 24.67 -18.25 -18.30
C ILE A 268 26.13 -18.27 -17.85
N PRO A 269 26.57 -17.36 -16.95
CA PRO A 269 27.94 -17.44 -16.44
C PRO A 269 28.16 -18.74 -15.67
N PRO A 270 29.36 -19.33 -15.72
CA PRO A 270 29.67 -20.57 -15.01
C PRO A 270 29.50 -20.37 -13.50
N PRO A 271 29.08 -21.41 -12.77
CA PRO A 271 28.85 -21.32 -11.34
C PRO A 271 30.14 -20.90 -10.60
N ILE A 272 30.04 -19.87 -9.78
CA ILE A 272 31.14 -19.39 -8.95
C ILE A 272 31.47 -20.50 -7.93
N ARG A 273 32.59 -21.19 -8.11
CA ARG A 273 33.11 -22.12 -7.10
C ARG A 273 33.65 -21.30 -5.94
N LEU A 274 32.90 -21.22 -4.86
CA LEU A 274 33.40 -20.72 -3.57
C LEU A 274 34.52 -21.61 -3.09
N ARG A 275 35.74 -21.09 -3.13
CA ARG A 275 36.94 -21.76 -2.61
C ARG A 275 36.87 -21.71 -1.08
N MET A 276 36.42 -22.81 -0.45
CA MET A 276 36.53 -22.93 1.01
C MET A 276 38.03 -22.90 1.37
N GLN A 277 38.47 -21.83 2.00
CA GLN A 277 39.77 -21.79 2.64
C GLN A 277 39.72 -22.63 3.92
N ASN A 278 40.25 -23.86 3.83
CA ASN A 278 40.55 -24.66 4.99
C ASN A 278 41.57 -23.91 5.86
N ARG A 279 41.12 -23.27 6.93
CA ARG A 279 42.00 -22.87 8.03
C ARG A 279 42.40 -24.16 8.77
N LYS A 280 43.52 -24.73 8.38
CA LYS A 280 44.24 -25.72 9.20
C LYS A 280 44.67 -25.00 10.49
N GLY A 281 44.27 -25.57 11.62
CA GLY A 281 44.72 -25.16 12.93
C GLY A 281 46.23 -25.24 13.04
N GLY A 282 46.85 -24.22 13.56
CA GLY A 282 48.21 -24.20 14.06
C GLY A 282 48.17 -24.31 15.57
N LYS A 283 48.98 -25.19 16.08
CA LYS A 283 49.24 -25.46 17.50
C LYS A 283 49.71 -24.22 18.25
#